data_dcd00dd0972f901330d7b0b4b2dfb32f
#
_entry.id   dcd00dd0972f901330d7b0b4b2dfb32f
#
_cell.length_a   1.000
_cell.length_b   1.000
_cell.length_c   1.000
_cell.angle_alpha   90.00
_cell.angle_beta   90.00
_cell.angle_gamma   90.00
#
_symmetry.space_group_name_H-M   'P 1'
#
loop_
_entity.id
_entity.type
_entity.pdbx_description
1 polymer ?
#
loop_
_entity_poly.entity_id
_entity_poly.type
_entity_poly.pdbx_seq_one_letter_code
_entity_poly.pdbx_strand_id
1 'polypeptide(L)'
;MAYQEVLGNLVLEDEIITNYNKQLYVFEGLDNVGKTTIINVVMKRLKERFGEDNVVYVAFPDKTSILSQEAFLSSTSIEGYLLMLASNIKHYKEHVLPLLEAGYIVVCDRWFTSNLLYQPTMMYLKEHPEPVETVNREIQHLISLGLGILSYASIPLPRVTFLVNASKERRKDFMACSGDKVMIEHDHVSLKYHDLFVNTLKYLTEHGITSRYLAIIENEGSIEMETAKAVGIVDYLVSTSLKDPLPKSSE
;
A
#
# COMPACT_ATOMS: atom_id res chain seq x y z
N MET A 1 -21.74 14.71 -7.42
CA MET A 1 -21.65 13.25 -7.51
C MET A 1 -22.35 12.65 -6.30
N ALA A 2 -23.26 11.72 -6.55
CA ALA A 2 -24.06 11.15 -5.46
C ALA A 2 -23.17 10.25 -4.59
N TYR A 3 -23.37 10.25 -3.28
CA TYR A 3 -22.68 9.42 -2.29
C TYR A 3 -22.61 7.92 -2.68
N GLN A 4 -23.57 7.43 -3.46
CA GLN A 4 -23.63 6.04 -3.93
C GLN A 4 -22.56 5.69 -4.98
N GLU A 5 -22.08 6.63 -5.79
CA GLU A 5 -21.00 6.39 -6.76
C GLU A 5 -19.63 6.29 -6.08
N VAL A 6 -19.44 7.02 -4.97
CA VAL A 6 -18.21 6.95 -4.16
C VAL A 6 -18.13 5.63 -3.40
N LEU A 7 -19.26 5.11 -2.92
CA LEU A 7 -19.34 3.83 -2.19
C LEU A 7 -19.17 2.60 -3.11
N GLY A 8 -19.44 2.72 -4.41
CA GLY A 8 -19.24 1.62 -5.37
C GLY A 8 -17.78 1.18 -5.53
N ASN A 9 -16.83 2.02 -5.09
CA ASN A 9 -15.40 1.72 -5.10
C ASN A 9 -14.85 1.31 -3.72
N LEU A 10 -15.72 1.20 -2.70
CA LEU A 10 -15.35 0.77 -1.35
C LEU A 10 -15.84 -0.66 -1.14
N VAL A 11 -14.91 -1.60 -1.08
CA VAL A 11 -15.20 -2.96 -0.68
C VAL A 11 -15.21 -3.01 0.84
N LEU A 12 -16.39 -3.27 1.42
CA LEU A 12 -16.54 -3.48 2.85
C LEU A 12 -16.27 -4.96 3.12
N GLU A 13 -15.19 -5.27 3.81
CA GLU A 13 -15.01 -6.61 4.37
C GLU A 13 -15.88 -6.71 5.64
N ASP A 14 -17.02 -7.37 5.52
CA ASP A 14 -17.92 -7.63 6.64
C ASP A 14 -17.32 -8.67 7.60
N GLU A 15 -17.28 -8.33 8.88
CA GLU A 15 -17.35 -9.17 10.08
C GLU A 15 -16.08 -9.63 10.82
N ILE A 16 -14.85 -9.65 10.32
CA ILE A 16 -13.79 -10.36 11.09
C ILE A 16 -12.61 -9.49 11.56
N ILE A 17 -12.42 -8.29 11.02
CA ILE A 17 -11.24 -7.48 11.37
C ILE A 17 -11.55 -6.54 12.54
N THR A 18 -11.39 -7.03 13.76
CA THR A 18 -11.50 -6.19 14.97
C THR A 18 -10.21 -5.48 15.33
N ASN A 19 -9.06 -5.92 14.80
CA ASN A 19 -7.75 -5.40 15.13
C ASN A 19 -7.15 -4.59 13.98
N TYR A 20 -7.69 -3.41 13.73
CA TYR A 20 -7.13 -2.43 12.78
C TYR A 20 -6.82 -1.10 13.47
N ASN A 21 -5.85 -0.36 12.94
CA ASN A 21 -5.51 0.95 13.48
C ASN A 21 -6.33 2.04 12.78
N LYS A 22 -7.20 2.72 13.53
CA LYS A 22 -8.12 3.77 13.04
C LYS A 22 -7.43 4.99 12.45
N GLN A 23 -6.15 5.18 12.74
CA GLN A 23 -5.35 6.36 12.36
C GLN A 23 -4.40 6.06 11.21
N LEU A 24 -4.35 4.81 10.72
CA LEU A 24 -3.43 4.37 9.69
C LEU A 24 -4.13 4.31 8.32
N TYR A 25 -3.65 5.13 7.40
CA TYR A 25 -4.09 5.24 6.00
C TYR A 25 -2.94 4.79 5.10
N VAL A 26 -3.16 3.85 4.23
CA VAL A 26 -2.12 3.26 3.38
C VAL A 26 -2.46 3.46 1.91
N PHE A 27 -1.46 3.77 1.11
CA PHE A 27 -1.55 3.83 -0.35
C PHE A 27 -0.69 2.74 -0.97
N GLU A 28 -1.32 1.87 -1.72
CA GLU A 28 -0.70 0.75 -2.42
C GLU A 28 -0.95 0.82 -3.92
N GLY A 29 -0.21 0.06 -4.66
CA GLY A 29 -0.29 -0.02 -6.12
C GLY A 29 1.09 -0.08 -6.74
N LEU A 30 1.13 -0.42 -8.02
CA LEU A 30 2.38 -0.54 -8.78
C LEU A 30 3.09 0.82 -8.89
N ASP A 31 4.33 0.78 -9.38
CA ASP A 31 5.05 2.02 -9.69
C ASP A 31 4.42 2.71 -10.89
N ASN A 32 4.53 4.05 -10.91
CA ASN A 32 4.00 4.89 -11.98
C ASN A 32 2.48 4.76 -12.20
N VAL A 33 1.70 4.65 -11.12
CA VAL A 33 0.23 4.69 -11.16
C VAL A 33 -0.35 6.01 -10.65
N GLY A 34 0.50 6.99 -10.30
CA GLY A 34 0.06 8.30 -9.81
C GLY A 34 -0.22 8.38 -8.30
N LYS A 35 0.24 7.40 -7.50
CA LYS A 35 0.05 7.38 -6.04
C LYS A 35 0.40 8.69 -5.34
N THR A 36 1.61 9.19 -5.57
CA THR A 36 2.14 10.40 -4.90
C THR A 36 1.23 11.60 -5.07
N THR A 37 0.64 11.78 -6.25
CA THR A 37 -0.30 12.88 -6.51
C THR A 37 -1.56 12.74 -5.66
N ILE A 38 -2.12 11.53 -5.59
CA ILE A 38 -3.32 11.25 -4.80
C ILE A 38 -3.01 11.40 -3.29
N ILE A 39 -1.87 10.88 -2.83
CA ILE A 39 -1.39 11.03 -1.45
C ILE A 39 -1.34 12.50 -1.05
N ASN A 40 -0.75 13.36 -1.87
CA ASN A 40 -0.62 14.79 -1.55
C ASN A 40 -1.98 15.47 -1.34
N VAL A 41 -2.98 15.14 -2.16
CA VAL A 41 -4.32 15.70 -2.02
C VAL A 41 -5.03 15.16 -0.78
N VAL A 42 -4.91 13.85 -0.51
CA VAL A 42 -5.47 13.24 0.71
C VAL A 42 -4.79 13.77 1.96
N MET A 43 -3.47 13.91 1.97
CA MET A 43 -2.71 14.53 3.06
C MET A 43 -3.23 15.93 3.37
N LYS A 44 -3.38 16.77 2.34
CA LYS A 44 -3.95 18.10 2.50
C LYS A 44 -5.33 18.04 3.14
N ARG A 45 -6.21 17.16 2.68
CA ARG A 45 -7.56 17.02 3.24
C ARG A 45 -7.57 16.56 4.69
N LEU A 46 -6.71 15.61 5.04
CA LEU A 46 -6.58 15.13 6.43
C LEU A 46 -6.05 16.25 7.34
N LYS A 47 -5.05 17.02 6.89
CA LYS A 47 -4.49 18.16 7.63
C LYS A 47 -5.52 19.26 7.85
N GLU A 48 -6.34 19.60 6.87
CA GLU A 48 -7.49 20.52 7.01
C GLU A 48 -8.48 20.04 8.08
N ARG A 49 -8.65 18.72 8.21
CA ARG A 49 -9.64 18.12 9.11
C ARG A 49 -9.12 17.93 10.54
N PHE A 50 -7.87 17.51 10.70
CA PHE A 50 -7.30 17.11 11.99
C PHE A 50 -6.23 18.06 12.51
N GLY A 51 -5.81 19.05 11.75
CA GLY A 51 -4.72 19.97 12.03
C GLY A 51 -3.42 19.56 11.34
N GLU A 52 -2.64 20.57 10.96
CA GLU A 52 -1.39 20.40 10.18
C GLU A 52 -0.39 19.46 10.88
N ASP A 53 -0.22 19.65 12.19
CA ASP A 53 0.77 18.92 12.98
C ASP A 53 0.32 17.51 13.39
N ASN A 54 -0.94 17.15 13.17
CA ASN A 54 -1.50 15.86 13.58
C ASN A 54 -1.49 14.79 12.48
N VAL A 55 -1.01 15.12 11.29
CA VAL A 55 -0.98 14.22 10.13
C VAL A 55 0.44 14.06 9.63
N VAL A 56 0.96 12.85 9.67
CA VAL A 56 2.35 12.53 9.33
C VAL A 56 2.39 11.60 8.13
N TYR A 57 3.31 11.89 7.19
CA TYR A 57 3.61 11.03 6.04
C TYR A 57 4.80 10.13 6.34
N VAL A 58 4.70 8.85 5.98
CA VAL A 58 5.77 7.86 6.07
C VAL A 58 5.82 7.05 4.80
N ALA A 59 7.01 6.85 4.24
CA ALA A 59 7.19 6.00 3.05
C ALA A 59 7.83 4.66 3.40
N PHE A 60 7.42 3.60 2.73
CA PHE A 60 8.00 2.27 2.80
C PHE A 60 8.55 1.83 1.43
N PRO A 61 9.69 1.12 1.41
CA PRO A 61 10.62 0.93 2.54
C PRO A 61 11.39 2.21 2.87
N ASP A 62 12.01 2.26 4.04
CA ASP A 62 12.97 3.32 4.36
C ASP A 62 14.23 3.13 3.50
N LYS A 63 14.37 3.97 2.49
CA LYS A 63 15.50 3.91 1.54
C LYS A 63 16.86 4.27 2.17
N THR A 64 16.87 4.86 3.36
CA THR A 64 18.10 5.22 4.10
C THR A 64 18.60 4.06 4.96
N SER A 65 17.75 3.08 5.24
CA SER A 65 18.10 1.90 6.01
C SER A 65 19.10 1.00 5.26
N ILE A 66 20.19 0.61 5.90
CA ILE A 66 21.18 -0.35 5.37
C ILE A 66 20.49 -1.67 5.01
N LEU A 67 19.57 -2.16 5.86
CA LEU A 67 18.82 -3.39 5.60
C LEU A 67 17.96 -3.30 4.31
N SER A 68 17.34 -2.15 4.07
CA SER A 68 16.59 -1.93 2.83
C SER A 68 17.52 -1.92 1.61
N GLN A 69 18.68 -1.28 1.72
CA GLN A 69 19.67 -1.22 0.63
C GLN A 69 20.21 -2.61 0.29
N GLU A 70 20.59 -3.41 1.29
CA GLU A 70 21.03 -4.80 1.11
C GLU A 70 19.91 -5.67 0.53
N ALA A 71 18.67 -5.49 0.99
CA ALA A 71 17.51 -6.19 0.46
C ALA A 71 17.25 -5.88 -1.02
N PHE A 72 17.44 -4.62 -1.45
CA PHE A 72 17.34 -4.25 -2.87
C PHE A 72 18.42 -4.92 -3.72
N LEU A 73 19.66 -5.01 -3.23
CA LEU A 73 20.74 -5.68 -3.96
C LEU A 73 20.50 -7.19 -4.13
N SER A 74 19.71 -7.80 -3.25
CA SER A 74 19.35 -9.22 -3.27
C SER A 74 17.83 -9.46 -3.48
N SER A 75 17.14 -8.54 -4.13
CA SER A 75 15.67 -8.52 -4.26
C SER A 75 15.04 -9.75 -4.94
N THR A 76 15.85 -10.55 -5.64
CA THR A 76 15.44 -11.80 -6.29
C THR A 76 15.90 -13.05 -5.52
N SER A 77 16.12 -12.94 -4.22
CA SER A 77 16.50 -14.05 -3.34
C SER A 77 15.65 -14.08 -2.07
N ILE A 78 15.61 -15.24 -1.42
CA ILE A 78 14.89 -15.40 -0.15
C ILE A 78 15.52 -14.52 0.96
N GLU A 79 16.85 -14.36 0.94
CA GLU A 79 17.56 -13.48 1.87
C GLU A 79 17.09 -12.03 1.71
N GLY A 80 17.04 -11.52 0.49
CA GLY A 80 16.56 -10.17 0.18
C GLY A 80 15.11 -9.97 0.60
N TYR A 81 14.25 -10.96 0.40
CA TYR A 81 12.87 -10.94 0.85
C TYR A 81 12.77 -10.82 2.38
N LEU A 82 13.51 -11.66 3.12
CA LEU A 82 13.52 -11.64 4.58
C LEU A 82 14.14 -10.36 5.13
N LEU A 83 15.22 -9.85 4.52
CA LEU A 83 15.83 -8.57 4.88
C LEU A 83 14.85 -7.41 4.71
N MET A 84 14.08 -7.38 3.62
CA MET A 84 13.10 -6.33 3.38
C MET A 84 11.96 -6.39 4.40
N LEU A 85 11.46 -7.59 4.73
CA LEU A 85 10.46 -7.77 5.80
C LEU A 85 11.01 -7.28 7.15
N ALA A 86 12.24 -7.67 7.49
CA ALA A 86 12.87 -7.25 8.74
C ALA A 86 13.08 -5.73 8.79
N SER A 87 13.53 -5.12 7.68
CA SER A 87 13.68 -3.67 7.57
C SER A 87 12.35 -2.93 7.76
N ASN A 88 11.31 -3.40 7.10
CA ASN A 88 9.99 -2.79 7.21
C ASN A 88 9.38 -2.95 8.62
N ILE A 89 9.57 -4.10 9.26
CA ILE A 89 9.14 -4.32 10.66
C ILE A 89 9.88 -3.37 11.60
N LYS A 90 11.19 -3.22 11.42
CA LYS A 90 12.00 -2.27 12.20
C LYS A 90 11.49 -0.84 11.99
N HIS A 91 11.33 -0.40 10.74
CA HIS A 91 10.83 0.93 10.39
C HIS A 91 9.46 1.20 11.01
N TYR A 92 8.55 0.22 10.94
CA TYR A 92 7.25 0.32 11.62
C TYR A 92 7.41 0.55 13.12
N LYS A 93 8.20 -0.28 13.80
CA LYS A 93 8.36 -0.20 15.27
C LYS A 93 9.04 1.07 15.75
N GLU A 94 9.99 1.59 14.98
CA GLU A 94 10.79 2.76 15.36
C GLU A 94 10.12 4.09 14.97
N HIS A 95 9.35 4.13 13.89
CA HIS A 95 8.85 5.37 13.31
C HIS A 95 7.33 5.47 13.21
N VAL A 96 6.62 4.37 12.93
CA VAL A 96 5.16 4.41 12.74
C VAL A 96 4.42 4.15 14.05
N LEU A 97 4.80 3.10 14.78
CA LEU A 97 4.13 2.72 16.02
C LEU A 97 4.10 3.84 17.05
N PRO A 98 5.21 4.56 17.35
CA PRO A 98 5.19 5.67 18.29
C PRO A 98 4.24 6.80 17.87
N LEU A 99 4.13 7.09 16.56
CA LEU A 99 3.20 8.09 16.06
C LEU A 99 1.75 7.67 16.28
N LEU A 100 1.43 6.40 16.00
CA LEU A 100 0.08 5.87 16.21
C LEU A 100 -0.29 5.84 17.70
N GLU A 101 0.64 5.49 18.58
CA GLU A 101 0.45 5.51 20.04
C GLU A 101 0.29 6.93 20.59
N ALA A 102 0.97 7.92 19.98
CA ALA A 102 0.81 9.35 20.31
C ALA A 102 -0.47 9.97 19.72
N GLY A 103 -1.26 9.22 18.95
CA GLY A 103 -2.54 9.68 18.43
C GLY A 103 -2.48 10.39 17.06
N TYR A 104 -1.34 10.38 16.39
CA TYR A 104 -1.21 10.97 15.06
C TYR A 104 -1.97 10.16 13.99
N ILE A 105 -2.45 10.86 12.97
CA ILE A 105 -2.89 10.24 11.71
C ILE A 105 -1.65 9.96 10.87
N VAL A 106 -1.43 8.69 10.53
CA VAL A 106 -0.28 8.30 9.71
C VAL A 106 -0.75 7.89 8.33
N VAL A 107 -0.17 8.52 7.31
CA VAL A 107 -0.39 8.22 5.89
C VAL A 107 0.87 7.57 5.35
N CYS A 108 0.75 6.31 4.97
CA CYS A 108 1.87 5.53 4.43
C CYS A 108 1.81 5.43 2.91
N ASP A 109 2.90 5.81 2.24
CA ASP A 109 3.16 5.46 0.84
C ASP A 109 3.81 4.08 0.82
N ARG A 110 3.04 3.09 0.42
CA ARG A 110 3.28 1.66 0.56
C ARG A 110 3.20 1.15 2.01
N TRP A 111 3.02 -0.15 2.09
CA TRP A 111 2.96 -0.93 3.32
C TRP A 111 3.59 -2.30 3.09
N PHE A 112 3.41 -3.21 4.01
CA PHE A 112 3.89 -4.58 3.89
C PHE A 112 3.33 -5.32 2.66
N THR A 113 2.17 -4.90 2.14
CA THR A 113 1.57 -5.44 0.91
C THR A 113 2.51 -5.32 -0.28
N SER A 114 3.21 -4.17 -0.43
CA SER A 114 4.22 -4.02 -1.47
C SER A 114 5.36 -5.03 -1.36
N ASN A 115 5.78 -5.35 -0.14
CA ASN A 115 6.82 -6.37 0.08
C ASN A 115 6.33 -7.76 -0.35
N LEU A 116 5.10 -8.12 0.05
CA LEU A 116 4.48 -9.39 -0.32
C LEU A 116 4.17 -9.48 -1.82
N LEU A 117 4.04 -8.33 -2.49
CA LEU A 117 3.82 -8.26 -3.93
C LEU A 117 5.14 -8.40 -4.72
N TYR A 118 6.10 -7.51 -4.44
CA TYR A 118 7.26 -7.35 -5.32
C TYR A 118 8.27 -8.49 -5.17
N GLN A 119 8.72 -8.82 -3.98
CA GLN A 119 9.78 -9.81 -3.79
C GLN A 119 9.36 -11.22 -4.25
N PRO A 120 8.21 -11.79 -3.83
CA PRO A 120 7.78 -13.09 -4.32
C PRO A 120 7.63 -13.15 -5.84
N THR A 121 7.07 -12.09 -6.43
CA THR A 121 6.89 -12.03 -7.89
C THR A 121 8.23 -11.93 -8.61
N MET A 122 9.16 -11.11 -8.12
CA MET A 122 10.50 -10.96 -8.71
C MET A 122 11.36 -12.22 -8.56
N MET A 123 11.28 -12.91 -7.43
CA MET A 123 11.96 -14.20 -7.23
C MET A 123 11.46 -15.23 -8.24
N TYR A 124 10.15 -15.34 -8.39
CA TYR A 124 9.55 -16.24 -9.36
C TYR A 124 9.99 -15.93 -10.80
N LEU A 125 9.95 -14.65 -11.20
CA LEU A 125 10.32 -14.24 -12.57
C LEU A 125 11.80 -14.46 -12.90
N LYS A 126 12.69 -14.49 -11.91
CA LYS A 126 14.10 -14.81 -12.10
C LYS A 126 14.29 -16.24 -12.60
N GLU A 127 13.51 -17.18 -12.09
CA GLU A 127 13.58 -18.60 -12.44
C GLU A 127 12.68 -18.95 -13.63
N HIS A 128 11.62 -18.15 -13.85
CA HIS A 128 10.60 -18.35 -14.87
C HIS A 128 10.41 -17.10 -15.75
N PRO A 129 11.34 -16.77 -16.65
CA PRO A 129 11.31 -15.52 -17.42
C PRO A 129 10.22 -15.48 -18.52
N GLU A 130 9.52 -16.59 -18.74
CA GLU A 130 8.42 -16.66 -19.69
C GLU A 130 7.17 -15.91 -19.17
N PRO A 131 6.33 -15.40 -20.08
CA PRO A 131 5.13 -14.67 -19.68
C PRO A 131 4.19 -15.56 -18.88
N VAL A 132 3.94 -15.18 -17.64
CA VAL A 132 2.95 -15.80 -16.74
C VAL A 132 2.01 -14.71 -16.24
N GLU A 133 0.72 -14.93 -16.40
CA GLU A 133 -0.31 -13.99 -16.01
C GLU A 133 -0.92 -14.31 -14.63
N THR A 134 -0.75 -15.55 -14.16
CA THR A 134 -1.44 -16.05 -12.98
C THR A 134 -0.51 -16.25 -11.79
N VAL A 135 -1.02 -15.96 -10.59
CA VAL A 135 -0.33 -16.25 -9.34
C VAL A 135 -0.26 -17.75 -9.13
N ASN A 136 0.94 -18.28 -9.14
CA ASN A 136 1.17 -19.70 -8.98
C ASN A 136 1.42 -20.08 -7.50
N ARG A 137 1.59 -21.40 -7.25
CA ARG A 137 1.78 -21.94 -5.91
C ARG A 137 3.06 -21.43 -5.24
N GLU A 138 4.13 -21.15 -5.99
CA GLU A 138 5.40 -20.65 -5.43
C GLU A 138 5.24 -19.23 -4.88
N ILE A 139 4.64 -18.34 -5.67
CA ILE A 139 4.32 -16.97 -5.23
C ILE A 139 3.41 -17.03 -3.98
N GLN A 140 2.38 -17.90 -4.00
CA GLN A 140 1.46 -18.07 -2.86
C GLN A 140 2.19 -18.55 -1.60
N HIS A 141 3.15 -19.47 -1.71
CA HIS A 141 3.94 -19.95 -0.57
C HIS A 141 4.82 -18.85 0.03
N LEU A 142 5.47 -18.05 -0.81
CA LEU A 142 6.29 -16.92 -0.35
C LEU A 142 5.43 -15.84 0.33
N ILE A 143 4.27 -15.54 -0.24
CA ILE A 143 3.28 -14.65 0.40
C ILE A 143 2.87 -15.20 1.77
N SER A 144 2.53 -16.48 1.86
CA SER A 144 2.11 -17.12 3.11
C SER A 144 3.20 -17.08 4.18
N LEU A 145 4.46 -17.26 3.78
CA LEU A 145 5.61 -17.10 4.68
C LEU A 145 5.67 -15.67 5.25
N GLY A 146 5.59 -14.67 4.38
CA GLY A 146 5.62 -13.27 4.80
C GLY A 146 4.46 -12.92 5.74
N LEU A 147 3.26 -13.38 5.45
CA LEU A 147 2.09 -13.19 6.30
C LEU A 147 2.27 -13.80 7.69
N GLY A 148 2.84 -15.01 7.77
CA GLY A 148 3.17 -15.64 9.05
C GLY A 148 4.12 -14.77 9.87
N ILE A 149 5.15 -14.20 9.24
CA ILE A 149 6.11 -13.30 9.89
C ILE A 149 5.41 -12.01 10.37
N LEU A 150 4.57 -11.38 9.54
CA LEU A 150 3.86 -10.15 9.90
C LEU A 150 2.85 -10.37 11.04
N SER A 151 2.15 -11.50 11.02
CA SER A 151 1.25 -11.91 12.10
C SER A 151 2.01 -12.08 13.42
N TYR A 152 3.14 -12.78 13.40
CA TYR A 152 4.00 -12.94 14.58
C TYR A 152 4.56 -11.60 15.09
N ALA A 153 4.89 -10.69 14.19
CA ALA A 153 5.37 -9.34 14.53
C ALA A 153 4.26 -8.40 15.05
N SER A 154 3.00 -8.85 15.04
CA SER A 154 1.83 -8.09 15.48
C SER A 154 1.66 -6.78 14.71
N ILE A 155 1.90 -6.81 13.40
CA ILE A 155 1.70 -5.65 12.52
C ILE A 155 0.19 -5.39 12.39
N PRO A 156 -0.30 -4.18 12.71
CA PRO A 156 -1.72 -3.89 12.62
C PRO A 156 -2.17 -3.75 11.16
N LEU A 157 -3.42 -4.06 10.92
CA LEU A 157 -4.04 -3.74 9.66
C LEU A 157 -4.36 -2.23 9.60
N PRO A 158 -4.21 -1.59 8.44
CA PRO A 158 -4.63 -0.21 8.24
C PRO A 158 -6.15 -0.06 8.36
N ARG A 159 -6.60 1.17 8.66
CA ARG A 159 -8.01 1.53 8.55
C ARG A 159 -8.50 1.40 7.12
N VAL A 160 -7.74 1.96 6.19
CA VAL A 160 -8.03 1.92 4.76
C VAL A 160 -6.75 1.75 3.98
N THR A 161 -6.83 0.91 2.95
CA THR A 161 -5.85 0.86 1.88
C THR A 161 -6.47 1.46 0.62
N PHE A 162 -5.86 2.51 0.10
CA PHE A 162 -6.13 3.05 -1.21
C PHE A 162 -5.29 2.28 -2.22
N LEU A 163 -5.93 1.39 -2.96
CA LEU A 163 -5.30 0.68 -4.05
C LEU A 163 -5.40 1.53 -5.31
N VAL A 164 -4.29 2.18 -5.65
CA VAL A 164 -4.19 2.98 -6.88
C VAL A 164 -3.71 2.08 -8.01
N ASN A 165 -4.51 1.97 -9.03
CA ASN A 165 -4.22 1.17 -10.22
C ASN A 165 -4.24 2.06 -11.46
N ALA A 166 -3.59 1.62 -12.53
CA ALA A 166 -3.61 2.25 -13.85
C ALA A 166 -3.30 1.18 -14.91
N SER A 167 -3.83 1.37 -16.12
CA SER A 167 -3.53 0.50 -17.25
C SER A 167 -2.04 0.52 -17.60
N LYS A 168 -1.62 -0.51 -18.30
CA LYS A 168 -0.23 -0.62 -18.79
C LYS A 168 0.16 0.57 -19.66
N GLU A 169 -0.76 1.06 -20.49
CA GLU A 169 -0.59 2.21 -21.36
C GLU A 169 -0.40 3.49 -20.53
N ARG A 170 -1.27 3.71 -19.56
CA ARG A 170 -1.20 4.87 -18.68
C ARG A 170 0.09 4.91 -17.85
N ARG A 171 0.55 3.76 -17.38
CA ARG A 171 1.84 3.64 -16.68
C ARG A 171 3.02 4.02 -17.57
N LYS A 172 3.02 3.65 -18.87
CA LYS A 172 4.04 4.06 -19.82
C LYS A 172 4.11 5.59 -19.97
N ASP A 173 2.95 6.24 -20.04
CA ASP A 173 2.88 7.70 -20.12
C ASP A 173 3.50 8.36 -18.88
N PHE A 174 3.17 7.85 -17.68
CA PHE A 174 3.75 8.34 -16.43
C PHE A 174 5.26 8.10 -16.36
N MET A 175 5.75 6.94 -16.79
CA MET A 175 7.20 6.66 -16.86
C MET A 175 7.94 7.62 -17.79
N ALA A 176 7.36 7.96 -18.94
CA ALA A 176 7.96 8.89 -19.88
C ALA A 176 8.11 10.31 -19.31
N CYS A 177 7.25 10.69 -18.35
CA CYS A 177 7.29 11.96 -17.65
C CYS A 177 8.21 11.97 -16.42
N SER A 178 8.58 10.80 -15.89
CA SER A 178 9.44 10.68 -14.71
C SER A 178 10.92 10.72 -15.11
N GLY A 179 11.67 11.69 -14.60
CA GLY A 179 13.12 11.83 -14.88
C GLY A 179 14.03 10.90 -14.04
N ASP A 180 13.47 9.99 -13.27
CA ASP A 180 14.23 9.15 -12.31
C ASP A 180 14.82 7.91 -13.00
N LYS A 181 16.15 7.96 -13.28
CA LYS A 181 16.87 6.91 -14.00
C LYS A 181 17.16 5.66 -13.15
N VAL A 182 17.11 5.73 -11.83
CA VAL A 182 17.51 4.64 -10.91
C VAL A 182 16.44 3.55 -10.80
N MET A 183 15.18 3.90 -11.01
CA MET A 183 14.04 2.96 -10.94
C MET A 183 13.73 2.27 -12.28
N ILE A 184 14.43 2.62 -13.35
CA ILE A 184 14.05 2.24 -14.73
C ILE A 184 14.02 0.70 -14.93
N GLU A 185 15.01 -0.03 -14.41
CA GLU A 185 15.05 -1.50 -14.65
C GLU A 185 13.91 -2.22 -13.92
N HIS A 186 13.67 -1.86 -12.65
CA HIS A 186 12.57 -2.44 -11.87
C HIS A 186 11.21 -2.08 -12.48
N ASP A 187 11.04 -0.84 -12.91
CA ASP A 187 9.84 -0.37 -13.58
C ASP A 187 9.61 -1.07 -14.93
N HIS A 188 10.65 -1.32 -15.71
CA HIS A 188 10.55 -2.08 -16.95
C HIS A 188 10.13 -3.52 -16.71
N VAL A 189 10.66 -4.20 -15.69
CA VAL A 189 10.23 -5.54 -15.32
C VAL A 189 8.77 -5.53 -14.90
N SER A 190 8.37 -4.62 -14.00
CA SER A 190 6.98 -4.54 -13.54
C SER A 190 6.01 -4.13 -14.65
N LEU A 191 6.46 -3.41 -15.67
CA LEU A 191 5.67 -3.10 -16.84
C LEU A 191 5.58 -4.28 -17.81
N LYS A 192 6.68 -5.02 -18.02
CA LYS A 192 6.70 -6.22 -18.86
C LYS A 192 5.74 -7.28 -18.34
N TYR A 193 5.70 -7.48 -17.02
CA TYR A 193 4.88 -8.49 -16.36
C TYR A 193 3.69 -7.85 -15.61
N HIS A 194 3.15 -6.77 -16.16
CA HIS A 194 2.08 -5.97 -15.54
C HIS A 194 0.93 -6.85 -15.03
N ASP A 195 0.43 -7.77 -15.85
CA ASP A 195 -0.73 -8.59 -15.50
C ASP A 195 -0.47 -9.54 -14.33
N LEU A 196 0.76 -10.10 -14.25
CA LEU A 196 1.15 -10.90 -13.09
C LEU A 196 1.17 -10.07 -11.80
N PHE A 197 1.74 -8.86 -11.83
CA PHE A 197 1.76 -7.98 -10.66
C PHE A 197 0.35 -7.56 -10.24
N VAL A 198 -0.52 -7.21 -11.20
CA VAL A 198 -1.92 -6.87 -10.93
C VAL A 198 -2.67 -8.06 -10.34
N ASN A 199 -2.49 -9.26 -10.89
CA ASN A 199 -3.13 -10.46 -10.38
C ASN A 199 -2.61 -10.87 -9.00
N THR A 200 -1.31 -10.69 -8.72
CA THR A 200 -0.76 -10.90 -7.37
C THR A 200 -1.34 -9.90 -6.37
N LEU A 201 -1.50 -8.65 -6.77
CA LEU A 201 -2.09 -7.63 -5.93
C LEU A 201 -3.58 -7.92 -5.63
N LYS A 202 -4.34 -8.36 -6.64
CA LYS A 202 -5.73 -8.83 -6.44
C LYS A 202 -5.79 -10.01 -5.48
N TYR A 203 -4.92 -11.01 -5.65
CA TYR A 203 -4.83 -12.14 -4.75
C TYR A 203 -4.60 -11.69 -3.30
N LEU A 204 -3.68 -10.75 -3.07
CA LEU A 204 -3.41 -10.18 -1.76
C LEU A 204 -4.65 -9.48 -1.17
N THR A 205 -5.40 -8.75 -1.98
CA THR A 205 -6.61 -8.03 -1.53
C THR A 205 -7.78 -8.98 -1.24
N GLU A 206 -7.98 -10.00 -2.06
CA GLU A 206 -9.06 -10.98 -1.91
C GLU A 206 -8.90 -11.87 -0.66
N HIS A 207 -7.68 -12.00 -0.14
CA HIS A 207 -7.40 -12.83 1.05
C HIS A 207 -7.31 -12.01 2.35
N GLY A 208 -7.91 -10.83 2.40
CA GLY A 208 -8.08 -10.04 3.63
C GLY A 208 -6.77 -9.48 4.23
N ILE A 209 -5.74 -9.32 3.41
CA ILE A 209 -4.38 -8.99 3.88
C ILE A 209 -4.17 -7.49 4.00
N THR A 210 -5.10 -6.67 3.51
CA THR A 210 -4.78 -5.27 3.24
C THR A 210 -5.25 -4.28 4.29
N SER A 211 -6.52 -4.34 4.75
CA SER A 211 -7.07 -3.29 5.64
C SER A 211 -8.52 -3.58 6.04
N ARG A 212 -9.07 -2.74 6.96
CA ARG A 212 -10.51 -2.75 7.28
C ARG A 212 -11.38 -2.31 6.09
N TYR A 213 -10.89 -1.33 5.31
CA TYR A 213 -11.57 -0.84 4.12
C TYR A 213 -10.58 -0.82 2.95
N LEU A 214 -11.01 -1.34 1.80
CA LEU A 214 -10.26 -1.26 0.56
C LEU A 214 -10.94 -0.26 -0.38
N ALA A 215 -10.19 0.76 -0.79
CA ALA A 215 -10.64 1.77 -1.73
C ALA A 215 -9.86 1.61 -3.05
N ILE A 216 -10.53 1.22 -4.11
CA ILE A 216 -9.91 1.04 -5.43
C ILE A 216 -10.02 2.34 -6.21
N ILE A 217 -8.90 2.86 -6.70
CA ILE A 217 -8.80 4.07 -7.52
C ILE A 217 -8.17 3.67 -8.85
N GLU A 218 -9.00 3.58 -9.88
CA GLU A 218 -8.55 3.35 -11.25
C GLU A 218 -8.14 4.68 -11.87
N ASN A 219 -6.84 4.96 -11.95
CA ASN A 219 -6.28 6.22 -12.41
C ASN A 219 -6.22 6.29 -13.96
N GLU A 220 -7.39 6.15 -14.59
CA GLU A 220 -7.56 6.23 -16.06
C GLU A 220 -8.11 7.59 -16.52
N GLY A 221 -8.68 8.34 -15.59
CA GLY A 221 -9.32 9.62 -15.87
C GLY A 221 -8.41 10.83 -15.66
N SER A 222 -9.03 12.00 -15.44
CA SER A 222 -8.29 13.19 -15.02
C SER A 222 -7.88 13.06 -13.56
N ILE A 223 -6.74 13.67 -13.22
CA ILE A 223 -6.21 13.63 -11.85
C ILE A 223 -7.18 14.30 -10.86
N GLU A 224 -7.92 15.31 -11.30
CA GLU A 224 -8.92 16.00 -10.49
C GLU A 224 -10.06 15.05 -10.12
N MET A 225 -10.51 14.21 -11.03
CA MET A 225 -11.57 13.23 -10.78
C MET A 225 -11.10 12.14 -9.80
N GLU A 226 -9.89 11.60 -10.02
CA GLU A 226 -9.37 10.53 -9.17
C GLU A 226 -9.01 11.01 -7.77
N THR A 227 -8.48 12.22 -7.64
CA THR A 227 -8.24 12.83 -6.32
C THR A 227 -9.54 13.17 -5.60
N ALA A 228 -10.59 13.60 -6.32
CA ALA A 228 -11.90 13.83 -5.71
C ALA A 228 -12.54 12.55 -5.16
N LYS A 229 -12.37 11.40 -5.83
CA LYS A 229 -12.80 10.09 -5.30
C LYS A 229 -12.08 9.76 -3.98
N ALA A 230 -10.75 9.88 -3.95
CA ALA A 230 -9.96 9.60 -2.76
C ALA A 230 -10.36 10.50 -1.57
N VAL A 231 -10.57 11.80 -1.82
CA VAL A 231 -11.04 12.76 -0.81
C VAL A 231 -12.43 12.41 -0.30
N GLY A 232 -13.36 12.04 -1.20
CA GLY A 232 -14.71 11.62 -0.83
C GLY A 232 -14.72 10.40 0.09
N ILE A 233 -13.84 9.42 -0.16
CA ILE A 233 -13.67 8.24 0.71
C ILE A 233 -13.14 8.65 2.08
N VAL A 234 -12.13 9.51 2.14
CA VAL A 234 -11.60 10.03 3.42
C VAL A 234 -12.69 10.74 4.21
N ASP A 235 -13.46 11.64 3.59
CA ASP A 235 -14.55 12.38 4.25
C ASP A 235 -15.63 11.43 4.78
N TYR A 236 -15.98 10.38 4.04
CA TYR A 236 -16.90 9.34 4.49
C TYR A 236 -16.34 8.60 5.71
N LEU A 237 -15.11 8.09 5.64
CA LEU A 237 -14.49 7.35 6.73
C LEU A 237 -14.34 8.21 7.99
N VAL A 238 -13.96 9.47 7.85
CA VAL A 238 -13.87 10.40 8.99
C VAL A 238 -15.24 10.63 9.60
N SER A 239 -16.29 10.84 8.79
CA SER A 239 -17.65 11.07 9.29
C SER A 239 -18.25 9.88 10.02
N THR A 240 -17.92 8.66 9.59
CA THR A 240 -18.37 7.42 10.25
C THR A 240 -17.62 7.15 11.55
N SER A 241 -16.37 7.59 11.67
CA SER A 241 -15.57 7.44 12.91
C SER A 241 -16.06 8.30 14.07
N LEU A 242 -16.75 9.39 13.79
CA LEU A 242 -17.36 10.20 14.84
C LEU A 242 -18.49 9.46 15.58
N LYS A 243 -18.96 8.33 15.01
CA LYS A 243 -19.94 7.42 15.64
C LYS A 243 -19.30 6.30 16.46
N ASP A 244 -18.01 6.01 16.23
CA ASP A 244 -17.22 5.08 17.02
C ASP A 244 -16.29 5.86 17.95
N PRO A 245 -16.54 5.93 19.26
CA PRO A 245 -15.69 6.67 20.18
C PRO A 245 -14.26 6.10 20.12
N LEU A 246 -13.27 7.00 20.00
CA LEU A 246 -11.87 6.66 20.19
C LEU A 246 -11.73 5.91 21.53
N PRO A 247 -10.95 4.84 21.64
CA PRO A 247 -10.63 4.25 22.92
C PRO A 247 -10.01 5.36 23.78
N LYS A 248 -10.62 5.62 24.95
CA LYS A 248 -10.05 6.55 25.93
C LYS A 248 -8.67 5.99 26.27
N SER A 249 -7.63 6.82 26.13
CA SER A 249 -6.32 6.52 26.69
C SER A 249 -6.54 6.10 28.14
N SER A 250 -6.17 4.90 28.50
CA SER A 250 -6.10 4.48 29.92
C SER A 250 -5.08 5.39 30.58
N GLU A 251 -5.57 6.27 31.47
CA GLU A 251 -4.77 7.00 32.43
C GLU A 251 -3.94 6.03 33.31
#